data_618195afca40d9981ae45216d451828f
#
_entry.id   618195afca40d9981ae45216d451828f
#
_cell.length_a   1.000
_cell.length_b   1.000
_cell.length_c   1.000
_cell.angle_alpha   90.00
_cell.angle_beta   90.00
_cell.angle_gamma   90.00
#
_symmetry.space_group_name_H-M   'P 1'
#
loop_
_entity.id
_entity.type
_entity.pdbx_description
1 polymer ?
#
loop_
_entity_poly.entity_id
_entity_poly.type
_entity_poly.pdbx_seq_one_letter_code
_entity_poly.pdbx_strand_id
1 'polypeptide(L)'
;MSDFGARRAHNMDAAVYGARAAVIGGATSTATVLAGQMFDIPVSGTMAHSWVMFYKDEFTAFEKYARLYPDATVLLVDTYDVLHSGVPNAIRVAKEVLEPMGKRLKGIRLDSGDLAYLSKRARKMLDDAGLKDCRIVASNSLDEFTIQSLVRQGACIDSFGVGERLITSKSEPVFGAVYKIAAVEEDGIFDPRIKISENVEKITNPGWKQIYRVYDENHKAIADLLAGRDEEIETSGEVEYVDPNKPWKHRLFT
;
A
#
# COMPACT_ATOMS: atom_id res chain seq x y z
N MET A 1 3.31 2.95 2.45
CA MET A 1 2.58 2.07 3.40
C MET A 1 2.79 0.62 3.04
N SER A 2 2.59 -0.30 4.00
CA SER A 2 2.69 -1.75 3.78
C SER A 2 1.34 -2.42 4.03
N ASP A 3 1.01 -3.45 3.25
CA ASP A 3 -0.16 -4.28 3.48
C ASP A 3 0.09 -5.28 4.64
N PHE A 4 -0.77 -5.25 5.66
CA PHE A 4 -0.78 -6.14 6.82
C PHE A 4 -2.12 -6.90 6.94
N GLY A 5 -2.84 -7.07 5.83
CA GLY A 5 -4.23 -7.49 5.80
C GLY A 5 -4.48 -9.00 5.84
N ALA A 6 -3.48 -9.84 5.56
CA ALA A 6 -3.70 -11.28 5.30
C ALA A 6 -4.59 -12.00 6.33
N ARG A 7 -4.38 -11.78 7.63
CA ARG A 7 -5.18 -12.42 8.70
C ARG A 7 -6.64 -11.98 8.76
N ARG A 8 -7.00 -10.92 8.04
CA ARG A 8 -8.36 -10.34 7.98
C ARG A 8 -9.03 -10.57 6.64
N ALA A 9 -8.33 -11.14 5.67
CA ALA A 9 -8.91 -11.53 4.39
C ALA A 9 -9.93 -12.66 4.56
N HIS A 10 -10.91 -12.75 3.66
CA HIS A 10 -11.97 -13.74 3.75
C HIS A 10 -11.48 -15.17 3.52
N ASN A 11 -10.39 -15.35 2.76
CA ASN A 11 -9.73 -16.63 2.54
C ASN A 11 -8.27 -16.40 2.08
N MET A 12 -7.55 -17.48 1.79
CA MET A 12 -6.15 -17.43 1.37
C MET A 12 -5.98 -16.69 0.03
N ASP A 13 -6.82 -16.95 -0.96
CA ASP A 13 -6.75 -16.30 -2.26
C ASP A 13 -7.01 -14.80 -2.13
N ALA A 14 -7.99 -14.39 -1.34
CA ALA A 14 -8.26 -12.99 -1.06
C ALA A 14 -7.06 -12.31 -0.38
N ALA A 15 -6.33 -13.00 0.49
CA ALA A 15 -5.10 -12.46 1.09
C ALA A 15 -4.01 -12.26 0.04
N VAL A 16 -3.77 -13.24 -0.81
CA VAL A 16 -2.68 -13.24 -1.81
C VAL A 16 -2.95 -12.22 -2.93
N TYR A 17 -4.14 -12.26 -3.53
CA TYR A 17 -4.51 -11.33 -4.60
C TYR A 17 -4.78 -9.92 -4.07
N GLY A 18 -5.29 -9.79 -2.85
CA GLY A 18 -5.47 -8.51 -2.18
C GLY A 18 -4.14 -7.81 -1.90
N ALA A 19 -3.11 -8.57 -1.50
CA ALA A 19 -1.75 -8.03 -1.36
C ALA A 19 -1.20 -7.50 -2.70
N ARG A 20 -1.41 -8.25 -3.80
CA ARG A 20 -1.05 -7.79 -5.14
C ARG A 20 -1.80 -6.51 -5.53
N ALA A 21 -3.11 -6.48 -5.30
CA ALA A 21 -3.93 -5.31 -5.57
C ALA A 21 -3.48 -4.08 -4.76
N ALA A 22 -3.14 -4.28 -3.48
CA ALA A 22 -2.60 -3.22 -2.63
C ALA A 22 -1.30 -2.61 -3.19
N VAL A 23 -0.39 -3.44 -3.71
CA VAL A 23 0.86 -2.95 -4.32
C VAL A 23 0.58 -2.22 -5.63
N ILE A 24 -0.32 -2.70 -6.48
CA ILE A 24 -0.77 -1.99 -7.68
C ILE A 24 -1.37 -0.62 -7.28
N GLY A 25 -2.10 -0.56 -6.16
CA GLY A 25 -2.67 0.67 -5.60
C GLY A 25 -1.65 1.58 -4.90
N GLY A 26 -0.36 1.21 -4.85
CA GLY A 26 0.72 2.04 -4.32
C GLY A 26 1.27 1.63 -2.94
N ALA A 27 0.90 0.47 -2.40
CA ALA A 27 1.60 -0.08 -1.25
C ALA A 27 3.02 -0.50 -1.65
N THR A 28 3.99 -0.24 -0.78
CA THR A 28 5.41 -0.51 -1.07
C THR A 28 5.83 -1.94 -0.75
N SER A 29 5.04 -2.65 0.04
CA SER A 29 5.31 -4.04 0.45
C SER A 29 4.08 -4.71 1.05
N THR A 30 4.18 -6.01 1.27
CA THR A 30 3.16 -6.81 1.96
C THR A 30 3.79 -7.70 3.04
N ALA A 31 3.02 -8.01 4.08
CA ALA A 31 3.38 -9.06 5.04
C ALA A 31 2.96 -10.48 4.55
N THR A 32 2.30 -10.59 3.42
CA THR A 32 1.86 -11.85 2.82
C THR A 32 2.98 -12.47 2.01
N VAL A 33 3.81 -13.31 2.65
CA VAL A 33 5.01 -13.92 2.05
C VAL A 33 4.71 -14.67 0.76
N LEU A 34 3.60 -15.39 0.71
CA LEU A 34 3.18 -16.12 -0.49
C LEU A 34 2.91 -15.19 -1.68
N ALA A 35 2.32 -14.02 -1.45
CA ALA A 35 2.14 -13.02 -2.50
C ALA A 35 3.48 -12.48 -3.00
N GLY A 36 4.45 -12.28 -2.08
CA GLY A 36 5.83 -11.93 -2.45
C GLY A 36 6.46 -12.95 -3.37
N GLN A 37 6.32 -14.23 -3.05
CA GLN A 37 6.85 -15.32 -3.86
C GLN A 37 6.16 -15.46 -5.23
N MET A 38 4.83 -15.31 -5.28
CA MET A 38 4.05 -15.50 -6.50
C MET A 38 4.16 -14.33 -7.49
N PHE A 39 4.30 -13.11 -6.98
CA PHE A 39 4.18 -11.89 -7.80
C PHE A 39 5.42 -11.00 -7.76
N ASP A 40 6.51 -11.48 -7.17
CA ASP A 40 7.77 -10.72 -6.99
C ASP A 40 7.54 -9.36 -6.30
N ILE A 41 6.72 -9.38 -5.24
CA ILE A 41 6.38 -8.19 -4.46
C ILE A 41 7.30 -8.11 -3.23
N PRO A 42 7.83 -6.92 -2.88
CA PRO A 42 8.63 -6.75 -1.68
C PRO A 42 7.87 -7.19 -0.42
N VAL A 43 8.50 -8.03 0.38
CA VAL A 43 7.95 -8.52 1.64
C VAL A 43 8.53 -7.74 2.81
N SER A 44 7.68 -7.30 3.73
CA SER A 44 8.11 -6.67 4.96
C SER A 44 7.16 -7.02 6.11
N GLY A 45 7.70 -6.98 7.32
CA GLY A 45 6.92 -7.24 8.52
C GLY A 45 7.73 -6.95 9.78
N THR A 46 7.09 -7.09 10.92
CA THR A 46 7.69 -6.92 12.23
C THR A 46 7.24 -8.04 13.16
N MET A 47 7.75 -8.06 14.40
CA MET A 47 7.28 -8.98 15.43
C MET A 47 5.81 -8.75 15.79
N ALA A 48 5.16 -9.76 16.36
CA ALA A 48 3.86 -9.65 17.03
C ALA A 48 4.04 -9.43 18.54
N HIS A 49 2.99 -8.96 19.23
CA HIS A 49 2.99 -8.83 20.69
C HIS A 49 3.30 -10.16 21.40
N SER A 50 2.88 -11.29 20.83
CA SER A 50 3.19 -12.63 21.34
C SER A 50 4.69 -12.91 21.44
N TRP A 51 5.52 -12.36 20.57
CA TRP A 51 6.97 -12.44 20.66
C TRP A 51 7.47 -11.76 21.94
N VAL A 52 6.98 -10.54 22.22
CA VAL A 52 7.38 -9.79 23.41
C VAL A 52 6.92 -10.52 24.69
N MET A 53 5.68 -11.01 24.69
CA MET A 53 5.08 -11.73 25.84
C MET A 53 5.72 -13.11 26.09
N PHE A 54 6.40 -13.70 25.13
CA PHE A 54 7.07 -14.99 25.28
C PHE A 54 8.28 -14.92 26.22
N TYR A 55 8.94 -13.77 26.30
CA TYR A 55 10.12 -13.56 27.14
C TYR A 55 9.73 -12.99 28.50
N LYS A 56 10.64 -13.12 29.48
CA LYS A 56 10.42 -12.65 30.87
C LYS A 56 10.23 -11.14 30.96
N ASP A 57 10.89 -10.41 30.08
CA ASP A 57 10.86 -8.95 30.03
C ASP A 57 11.02 -8.46 28.58
N GLU A 58 10.61 -7.24 28.36
CA GLU A 58 10.55 -6.61 27.05
C GLU A 58 11.96 -6.37 26.46
N PHE A 59 12.93 -6.00 27.30
CA PHE A 59 14.31 -5.79 26.82
C PHE A 59 14.88 -7.07 26.25
N THR A 60 14.75 -8.20 26.94
CA THR A 60 15.20 -9.52 26.46
C THR A 60 14.54 -9.90 25.14
N ALA A 61 13.22 -9.64 24.99
CA ALA A 61 12.51 -9.90 23.75
C ALA A 61 13.09 -9.07 22.58
N PHE A 62 13.35 -7.81 22.81
CA PHE A 62 13.91 -6.88 21.83
C PHE A 62 15.36 -7.22 21.48
N GLU A 63 16.18 -7.54 22.47
CA GLU A 63 17.56 -8.00 22.27
C GLU A 63 17.62 -9.25 21.36
N LYS A 64 16.82 -10.26 21.64
CA LYS A 64 16.77 -11.48 20.85
C LYS A 64 16.36 -11.21 19.42
N TYR A 65 15.36 -10.35 19.20
CA TYR A 65 14.92 -9.95 17.87
C TYR A 65 16.02 -9.19 17.12
N ALA A 66 16.67 -8.24 17.78
CA ALA A 66 17.74 -7.43 17.19
C ALA A 66 18.95 -8.28 16.77
N ARG A 67 19.29 -9.32 17.54
CA ARG A 67 20.36 -10.26 17.17
C ARG A 67 19.99 -11.15 15.98
N LEU A 68 18.70 -11.50 15.81
CA LEU A 68 18.22 -12.27 14.67
C LEU A 68 18.15 -11.44 13.38
N TYR A 69 17.76 -10.18 13.50
CA TYR A 69 17.50 -9.30 12.36
C TYR A 69 18.24 -7.95 12.50
N PRO A 70 19.57 -7.93 12.62
CA PRO A 70 20.30 -6.72 12.97
C PRO A 70 20.20 -5.60 11.93
N ASP A 71 20.02 -5.96 10.66
CA ASP A 71 19.90 -5.01 9.56
C ASP A 71 18.46 -4.52 9.30
N ALA A 72 17.47 -5.18 9.91
CA ALA A 72 16.04 -4.91 9.68
C ALA A 72 15.25 -4.77 10.99
N THR A 73 15.92 -4.41 12.10
CA THR A 73 15.28 -4.35 13.41
C THR A 73 14.26 -3.21 13.48
N VAL A 74 12.99 -3.58 13.60
CA VAL A 74 11.86 -2.69 13.97
C VAL A 74 11.18 -3.29 15.20
N LEU A 75 11.11 -2.55 16.30
CA LEU A 75 10.64 -3.03 17.59
C LEU A 75 9.21 -2.56 17.90
N LEU A 76 8.34 -3.50 18.28
CA LEU A 76 6.94 -3.24 18.66
C LEU A 76 6.91 -2.80 20.14
N VAL A 77 6.67 -1.51 20.38
CA VAL A 77 6.95 -0.87 21.68
C VAL A 77 5.71 -0.64 22.56
N ASP A 78 4.55 -1.13 22.12
CA ASP A 78 3.27 -0.89 22.82
C ASP A 78 2.67 -2.14 23.48
N THR A 79 3.50 -3.16 23.74
CA THR A 79 3.01 -4.37 24.40
C THR A 79 2.58 -4.09 25.84
N TYR A 80 3.26 -3.20 26.55
CA TYR A 80 2.99 -2.83 27.95
C TYR A 80 2.78 -1.33 28.11
N ASP A 81 3.84 -0.54 28.07
CA ASP A 81 3.80 0.93 28.16
C ASP A 81 4.78 1.55 27.17
N VAL A 82 4.26 2.29 26.22
CA VAL A 82 5.06 2.89 25.14
C VAL A 82 6.17 3.79 25.66
N LEU A 83 5.82 4.70 26.59
CA LEU A 83 6.72 5.79 26.99
C LEU A 83 7.61 5.44 28.20
N HIS A 84 7.16 4.52 29.06
CA HIS A 84 7.91 4.15 30.27
C HIS A 84 8.61 2.80 30.16
N SER A 85 8.29 1.97 29.15
CA SER A 85 8.91 0.66 28.92
C SER A 85 9.38 0.50 27.48
N GLY A 86 8.49 0.51 26.52
CA GLY A 86 8.79 0.12 25.12
C GLY A 86 9.86 0.97 24.45
N VAL A 87 9.66 2.29 24.39
CA VAL A 87 10.65 3.20 23.77
C VAL A 87 11.96 3.23 24.57
N PRO A 88 11.98 3.30 25.91
CA PRO A 88 13.22 3.18 26.68
C PRO A 88 13.99 1.89 26.41
N ASN A 89 13.32 0.73 26.36
CA ASN A 89 13.97 -0.55 26.05
C ASN A 89 14.46 -0.62 24.60
N ALA A 90 13.73 -0.05 23.66
CA ALA A 90 14.17 0.05 22.26
C ALA A 90 15.45 0.90 22.13
N ILE A 91 15.55 2.03 22.86
CA ILE A 91 16.76 2.87 22.93
C ILE A 91 17.92 2.09 23.56
N ARG A 92 17.67 1.35 24.63
CA ARG A 92 18.70 0.50 25.24
C ARG A 92 19.22 -0.55 24.27
N VAL A 93 18.34 -1.26 23.56
CA VAL A 93 18.76 -2.25 22.55
C VAL A 93 19.52 -1.61 21.41
N ALA A 94 19.15 -0.43 20.97
CA ALA A 94 19.91 0.30 19.96
C ALA A 94 21.35 0.53 20.41
N LYS A 95 21.55 0.99 21.65
CA LYS A 95 22.86 1.36 22.18
C LYS A 95 23.68 0.17 22.70
N GLU A 96 23.05 -0.73 23.43
CA GLU A 96 23.73 -1.83 24.11
C GLU A 96 23.93 -3.06 23.21
N VAL A 97 23.12 -3.21 22.15
CA VAL A 97 23.13 -4.40 21.29
C VAL A 97 23.51 -4.05 19.84
N LEU A 98 22.79 -3.13 19.19
CA LEU A 98 22.98 -2.86 17.76
C LEU A 98 24.22 -2.01 17.49
N GLU A 99 24.45 -0.92 18.21
CA GLU A 99 25.63 -0.06 18.01
C GLU A 99 26.97 -0.83 18.18
N PRO A 100 27.16 -1.72 19.19
CA PRO A 100 28.36 -2.54 19.28
C PRO A 100 28.55 -3.52 18.10
N MET A 101 27.46 -3.88 17.41
CA MET A 101 27.49 -4.71 16.21
C MET A 101 27.72 -3.88 14.92
N GLY A 102 27.89 -2.55 15.03
CA GLY A 102 27.98 -1.65 13.88
C GLY A 102 26.63 -1.49 13.15
N LYS A 103 25.50 -1.74 13.83
CA LYS A 103 24.15 -1.71 13.28
C LYS A 103 23.32 -0.59 13.89
N ARG A 104 22.19 -0.25 13.23
CA ARG A 104 21.29 0.82 13.66
C ARG A 104 19.88 0.29 13.83
N LEU A 105 19.18 0.77 14.86
CA LEU A 105 17.75 0.54 15.01
C LEU A 105 17.01 1.20 13.84
N LYS A 106 16.33 0.40 13.00
CA LYS A 106 15.64 0.89 11.81
C LYS A 106 14.32 1.57 12.13
N GLY A 107 13.64 1.12 13.19
CA GLY A 107 12.39 1.74 13.58
C GLY A 107 11.79 1.16 14.84
N ILE A 108 10.74 1.83 15.29
CA ILE A 108 9.79 1.35 16.29
C ILE A 108 8.40 1.28 15.66
N ARG A 109 7.53 0.41 16.19
CA ARG A 109 6.14 0.30 15.77
C ARG A 109 5.19 0.57 16.91
N LEU A 110 4.18 1.40 16.63
CA LEU A 110 3.05 1.73 17.50
C LEU A 110 1.80 1.08 16.90
N ASP A 111 1.10 0.25 17.67
CA ASP A 111 -0.09 -0.51 17.22
C ASP A 111 -1.34 -0.20 18.07
N SER A 112 -1.24 0.68 19.06
CA SER A 112 -2.33 1.02 19.98
C SER A 112 -2.21 2.42 20.58
N GLY A 113 -3.28 2.88 21.23
CA GLY A 113 -3.34 4.17 21.91
C GLY A 113 -3.53 5.37 20.99
N ASP A 114 -3.28 6.57 21.51
CA ASP A 114 -3.30 7.80 20.73
C ASP A 114 -2.01 7.92 19.90
N LEU A 115 -2.08 7.46 18.65
CA LEU A 115 -0.93 7.41 17.75
C LEU A 115 -0.33 8.79 17.48
N ALA A 116 -1.15 9.86 17.44
CA ALA A 116 -0.64 11.20 17.21
C ALA A 116 0.18 11.70 18.42
N TYR A 117 -0.33 11.52 19.61
CA TYR A 117 0.38 11.88 20.84
C TYR A 117 1.63 11.01 21.03
N LEU A 118 1.46 9.68 20.97
CA LEU A 118 2.54 8.73 21.23
C LEU A 118 3.70 8.87 20.24
N SER A 119 3.40 9.07 18.96
CA SER A 119 4.47 9.25 17.94
C SER A 119 5.30 10.50 18.19
N LYS A 120 4.69 11.61 18.58
CA LYS A 120 5.42 12.85 18.92
C LYS A 120 6.31 12.66 20.15
N ARG A 121 5.80 11.99 21.19
CA ARG A 121 6.58 11.73 22.40
C ARG A 121 7.71 10.74 22.12
N ALA A 122 7.45 9.67 21.41
CA ALA A 122 8.45 8.69 21.01
C ALA A 122 9.54 9.33 20.14
N ARG A 123 9.15 10.17 19.16
CA ARG A 123 10.11 10.89 18.31
C ARG A 123 11.07 11.74 19.13
N LYS A 124 10.53 12.52 20.09
CA LYS A 124 11.37 13.31 20.98
C LYS A 124 12.35 12.43 21.77
N MET A 125 11.90 11.32 22.35
CA MET A 125 12.76 10.41 23.11
C MET A 125 13.88 9.81 22.24
N LEU A 126 13.55 9.40 21.01
CA LEU A 126 14.52 8.86 20.05
C LEU A 126 15.55 9.93 19.64
N ASP A 127 15.10 11.16 19.40
CA ASP A 127 15.99 12.28 19.04
C ASP A 127 16.93 12.67 20.18
N ASP A 128 16.41 12.75 21.41
CA ASP A 128 17.20 13.02 22.62
C ASP A 128 18.25 11.91 22.85
N ALA A 129 17.97 10.67 22.42
CA ALA A 129 18.90 9.55 22.48
C ALA A 129 19.89 9.50 21.28
N GLY A 130 19.80 10.40 20.30
CA GLY A 130 20.65 10.43 19.11
C GLY A 130 20.23 9.47 18.00
N LEU A 131 18.98 8.94 18.06
CA LEU A 131 18.42 8.00 17.10
C LEU A 131 17.49 8.71 16.09
N LYS A 132 17.96 9.80 15.49
CA LYS A 132 17.19 10.63 14.56
C LYS A 132 16.78 9.89 13.28
N ASP A 133 17.55 8.89 12.87
CA ASP A 133 17.32 8.02 11.71
C ASP A 133 16.35 6.85 12.00
N CYS A 134 15.99 6.62 13.25
CA CYS A 134 15.02 5.60 13.64
C CYS A 134 13.61 6.00 13.21
N ARG A 135 12.98 5.21 12.36
CA ARG A 135 11.63 5.46 11.83
C ARG A 135 10.54 5.07 12.81
N ILE A 136 9.39 5.72 12.71
CA ILE A 136 8.18 5.37 13.47
C ILE A 136 7.14 4.81 12.51
N VAL A 137 6.76 3.56 12.73
CA VAL A 137 5.71 2.85 11.97
C VAL A 137 4.45 2.84 12.83
N ALA A 138 3.32 3.19 12.26
CA ALA A 138 2.02 3.04 12.91
C ALA A 138 1.17 1.96 12.24
N SER A 139 0.40 1.25 13.03
CA SER A 139 -0.58 0.26 12.60
C SER A 139 -1.79 0.28 13.54
N ASN A 140 -2.75 -0.62 13.35
CA ASN A 140 -4.02 -0.72 14.06
C ASN A 140 -5.16 0.09 13.43
N SER A 141 -6.11 -0.61 12.87
CA SER A 141 -7.40 -0.09 12.37
C SER A 141 -7.30 1.14 11.46
N LEU A 142 -6.17 1.26 10.76
CA LEU A 142 -5.90 2.39 9.88
C LEU A 142 -6.70 2.27 8.58
N ASP A 143 -7.18 3.42 8.13
CA ASP A 143 -7.77 3.68 6.83
C ASP A 143 -7.33 5.06 6.32
N GLU A 144 -7.78 5.42 5.13
CA GLU A 144 -7.48 6.70 4.49
C GLU A 144 -7.87 7.89 5.37
N PHE A 145 -9.00 7.83 6.05
CA PHE A 145 -9.50 8.92 6.91
C PHE A 145 -8.69 9.05 8.20
N THR A 146 -8.39 7.93 8.84
CA THR A 146 -7.55 7.90 10.04
C THR A 146 -6.15 8.39 9.74
N ILE A 147 -5.53 7.93 8.64
CA ILE A 147 -4.21 8.40 8.20
C ILE A 147 -4.23 9.90 7.92
N GLN A 148 -5.24 10.39 7.19
CA GLN A 148 -5.38 11.83 6.94
C GLN A 148 -5.49 12.62 8.24
N SER A 149 -6.27 12.12 9.21
CA SER A 149 -6.41 12.74 10.53
C SER A 149 -5.08 12.79 11.28
N LEU A 150 -4.32 11.69 11.32
CA LEU A 150 -3.00 11.63 11.96
C LEU A 150 -2.03 12.63 11.35
N VAL A 151 -2.00 12.73 10.01
CA VAL A 151 -1.16 13.71 9.29
C VAL A 151 -1.56 15.14 9.67
N ARG A 152 -2.86 15.45 9.68
CA ARG A 152 -3.36 16.79 10.07
C ARG A 152 -3.04 17.15 11.53
N GLN A 153 -3.00 16.17 12.40
CA GLN A 153 -2.59 16.34 13.81
C GLN A 153 -1.07 16.51 13.97
N GLY A 154 -0.29 16.42 12.88
CA GLY A 154 1.16 16.49 12.90
C GLY A 154 1.81 15.30 13.61
N ALA A 155 1.24 14.10 13.47
CA ALA A 155 1.86 12.88 13.97
C ALA A 155 3.24 12.66 13.34
N CYS A 156 4.20 12.21 14.14
CA CYS A 156 5.56 11.90 13.68
C CYS A 156 5.63 10.43 13.23
N ILE A 157 4.98 10.10 12.13
CA ILE A 157 4.88 8.73 11.60
C ILE A 157 5.49 8.70 10.20
N ASP A 158 6.44 7.81 9.96
CA ASP A 158 7.16 7.66 8.70
C ASP A 158 6.51 6.63 7.76
N SER A 159 5.80 5.65 8.33
CA SER A 159 5.16 4.59 7.54
C SER A 159 3.94 4.01 8.26
N PHE A 160 3.03 3.43 7.48
CA PHE A 160 1.79 2.85 7.97
C PHE A 160 1.68 1.37 7.56
N GLY A 161 1.33 0.52 8.53
CA GLY A 161 0.91 -0.85 8.29
C GLY A 161 -0.62 -0.92 8.27
N VAL A 162 -1.21 -1.11 7.09
CA VAL A 162 -2.65 -1.08 6.90
C VAL A 162 -3.15 -2.51 6.65
N GLY A 163 -4.13 -2.95 7.43
CA GLY A 163 -4.58 -4.34 7.42
C GLY A 163 -6.03 -4.51 6.97
N GLU A 164 -6.93 -4.68 7.94
CA GLU A 164 -8.32 -5.06 7.71
C GLU A 164 -9.03 -4.21 6.67
N ARG A 165 -8.99 -2.89 6.84
CA ARG A 165 -9.76 -1.98 6.00
C ARG A 165 -9.28 -1.92 4.55
N LEU A 166 -7.99 -2.18 4.34
CA LEU A 166 -7.41 -2.30 3.00
C LEU A 166 -7.80 -3.62 2.34
N ILE A 167 -7.54 -4.76 3.00
CA ILE A 167 -7.74 -6.09 2.40
C ILE A 167 -9.21 -6.43 2.16
N THR A 168 -10.13 -5.81 2.92
CA THR A 168 -11.58 -5.99 2.75
C THR A 168 -12.19 -4.91 1.86
N SER A 169 -11.40 -3.93 1.37
CA SER A 169 -11.89 -2.76 0.63
C SER A 169 -13.08 -2.10 1.34
N LYS A 170 -12.96 -1.87 2.65
CA LYS A 170 -14.09 -1.57 3.55
C LYS A 170 -14.94 -0.38 3.11
N SER A 171 -14.34 0.64 2.51
CA SER A 171 -15.05 1.83 2.00
C SER A 171 -15.82 1.54 0.71
N GLU A 172 -15.31 0.62 -0.14
CA GLU A 172 -15.88 0.26 -1.44
C GLU A 172 -15.73 -1.27 -1.67
N PRO A 173 -16.51 -2.10 -0.94
CA PRO A 173 -16.29 -3.55 -0.91
C PRO A 173 -16.77 -4.28 -2.17
N VAL A 174 -17.54 -3.61 -3.03
CA VAL A 174 -18.15 -4.21 -4.22
C VAL A 174 -17.84 -3.37 -5.47
N PHE A 175 -17.25 -4.00 -6.47
CA PHE A 175 -17.17 -3.42 -7.80
C PHE A 175 -18.48 -3.67 -8.56
N GLY A 176 -19.03 -2.61 -9.14
CA GLY A 176 -20.15 -2.71 -10.08
C GLY A 176 -19.72 -3.26 -11.44
N ALA A 177 -19.02 -4.40 -11.43
CA ALA A 177 -18.49 -5.01 -12.64
C ALA A 177 -19.62 -5.56 -13.53
N VAL A 178 -19.49 -5.34 -14.85
CA VAL A 178 -20.42 -5.84 -15.86
C VAL A 178 -19.64 -6.56 -16.93
N TYR A 179 -20.13 -7.74 -17.32
CA TYR A 179 -19.58 -8.52 -18.42
C TYR A 179 -20.60 -8.60 -19.57
N LYS A 180 -20.16 -8.24 -20.77
CA LYS A 180 -21.00 -8.26 -21.97
C LYS A 180 -20.22 -8.77 -23.17
N ILE A 181 -20.86 -9.52 -24.05
CA ILE A 181 -20.31 -9.90 -25.34
C ILE A 181 -20.15 -8.63 -26.20
N ALA A 182 -18.97 -8.39 -26.71
CA ALA A 182 -18.65 -7.27 -27.59
C ALA A 182 -18.34 -7.71 -29.03
N ALA A 183 -17.92 -8.95 -29.23
CA ALA A 183 -17.72 -9.55 -30.54
C ALA A 183 -17.83 -11.08 -30.44
N VAL A 184 -18.11 -11.75 -31.54
CA VAL A 184 -18.04 -13.20 -31.69
C VAL A 184 -17.12 -13.50 -32.87
N GLU A 185 -16.20 -14.44 -32.69
CA GLU A 185 -15.34 -14.91 -33.77
C GLU A 185 -16.03 -16.07 -34.50
N GLU A 186 -16.12 -15.98 -35.81
CA GLU A 186 -16.58 -17.05 -36.68
C GLU A 186 -15.67 -17.08 -37.92
N ASP A 187 -15.06 -18.22 -38.19
CA ASP A 187 -14.12 -18.42 -39.30
C ASP A 187 -12.96 -17.40 -39.37
N GLY A 188 -12.46 -16.95 -38.21
CA GLY A 188 -11.38 -15.96 -38.09
C GLY A 188 -11.84 -14.51 -38.24
N ILE A 189 -13.12 -14.28 -38.43
CA ILE A 189 -13.73 -12.95 -38.56
C ILE A 189 -14.42 -12.57 -37.25
N PHE A 190 -14.06 -11.42 -36.66
CA PHE A 190 -14.71 -10.87 -35.49
C PHE A 190 -15.93 -10.05 -35.86
N ASP A 191 -17.11 -10.64 -35.66
CA ASP A 191 -18.39 -9.96 -35.88
C ASP A 191 -18.81 -9.18 -34.63
N PRO A 192 -18.91 -7.83 -34.70
CA PRO A 192 -19.24 -7.01 -33.57
C PRO A 192 -20.64 -7.29 -33.02
N ARG A 193 -20.76 -7.28 -31.69
CA ARG A 193 -22.05 -7.42 -30.99
C ARG A 193 -22.31 -6.20 -30.10
N ILE A 194 -23.51 -5.68 -30.16
CA ILE A 194 -23.93 -4.53 -29.37
C ILE A 194 -25.20 -4.86 -28.57
N LYS A 195 -25.18 -4.54 -27.28
CA LYS A 195 -26.41 -4.47 -26.49
C LYS A 195 -26.88 -3.03 -26.46
N ILE A 196 -28.00 -2.75 -27.08
CA ILE A 196 -28.69 -1.47 -26.99
C ILE A 196 -29.46 -1.42 -25.66
N SER A 197 -29.34 -0.32 -24.94
CA SER A 197 -30.00 -0.10 -23.65
C SER A 197 -30.58 1.30 -23.61
N GLU A 198 -31.72 1.47 -22.92
CA GLU A 198 -32.29 2.79 -22.65
C GLU A 198 -31.35 3.67 -21.81
N ASN A 199 -30.52 3.04 -20.97
CA ASN A 199 -29.45 3.75 -20.26
C ASN A 199 -28.18 3.73 -21.13
N VAL A 200 -27.79 4.90 -21.62
CA VAL A 200 -26.62 5.11 -22.49
C VAL A 200 -25.32 4.55 -21.90
N GLU A 201 -25.13 4.68 -20.59
CA GLU A 201 -23.95 4.14 -19.87
C GLU A 201 -23.86 2.60 -19.91
N LYS A 202 -24.97 1.92 -20.23
CA LYS A 202 -25.04 0.45 -20.34
C LYS A 202 -24.93 -0.06 -21.76
N ILE A 203 -24.79 0.82 -22.75
CA ILE A 203 -24.57 0.43 -24.14
C ILE A 203 -23.18 -0.18 -24.27
N THR A 204 -23.10 -1.31 -24.95
CA THR A 204 -21.82 -1.98 -25.20
C THR A 204 -21.06 -1.26 -26.31
N ASN A 205 -19.80 -0.96 -26.12
CA ASN A 205 -18.90 -0.62 -27.24
C ASN A 205 -18.57 -1.91 -27.99
N PRO A 206 -19.04 -2.12 -29.24
CA PRO A 206 -18.86 -3.37 -29.97
C PRO A 206 -17.43 -3.55 -30.51
N GLY A 207 -17.10 -4.78 -30.91
CA GLY A 207 -15.85 -5.13 -31.54
C GLY A 207 -14.74 -5.53 -30.56
N TRP A 208 -13.66 -6.10 -31.07
CA TRP A 208 -12.46 -6.39 -30.32
C TRP A 208 -11.60 -5.11 -30.26
N LYS A 209 -11.24 -4.69 -29.03
CA LYS A 209 -10.66 -3.36 -28.77
C LYS A 209 -9.42 -3.44 -27.89
N GLN A 210 -8.61 -2.40 -27.99
CA GLN A 210 -7.51 -2.12 -27.07
C GLN A 210 -7.73 -0.76 -26.39
N ILE A 211 -7.18 -0.60 -25.20
CA ILE A 211 -7.22 0.65 -24.43
C ILE A 211 -5.81 1.20 -24.36
N TYR A 212 -5.64 2.45 -24.74
CA TYR A 212 -4.42 3.23 -24.60
C TYR A 212 -4.66 4.33 -23.57
N ARG A 213 -3.78 4.43 -22.58
CA ARG A 213 -3.84 5.49 -21.59
C ARG A 213 -2.95 6.65 -22.01
N VAL A 214 -3.55 7.82 -22.10
CA VAL A 214 -2.85 9.06 -22.45
C VAL A 214 -2.39 9.75 -21.18
N TYR A 215 -1.11 10.14 -21.14
CA TYR A 215 -0.48 10.85 -20.04
C TYR A 215 -0.09 12.26 -20.46
N ASP A 216 -0.11 13.21 -19.52
CA ASP A 216 0.47 14.53 -19.74
C ASP A 216 2.00 14.53 -19.52
N GLU A 217 2.62 15.69 -19.77
CA GLU A 217 4.07 15.92 -19.58
C GLU A 217 4.59 15.62 -18.14
N ASN A 218 3.69 15.58 -17.17
CA ASN A 218 4.00 15.24 -15.77
C ASN A 218 3.71 13.76 -15.46
N HIS A 219 3.52 12.92 -16.47
CA HIS A 219 3.12 11.52 -16.34
C HIS A 219 1.80 11.30 -15.56
N LYS A 220 0.89 12.27 -15.62
CA LYS A 220 -0.44 12.14 -15.06
C LYS A 220 -1.41 11.64 -16.13
N ALA A 221 -2.13 10.56 -15.84
CA ALA A 221 -3.18 10.04 -16.71
C ALA A 221 -4.29 11.08 -16.90
N ILE A 222 -4.66 11.38 -18.14
CA ILE A 222 -5.63 12.42 -18.51
C ILE A 222 -6.81 11.91 -19.32
N ALA A 223 -6.63 10.82 -20.07
CA ALA A 223 -7.66 10.20 -20.88
C ALA A 223 -7.35 8.72 -21.13
N ASP A 224 -8.38 7.96 -21.49
CA ASP A 224 -8.25 6.64 -22.09
C ASP A 224 -8.80 6.67 -23.50
N LEU A 225 -8.01 6.23 -24.47
CA LEU A 225 -8.38 6.07 -25.87
C LEU A 225 -8.78 4.62 -26.11
N LEU A 226 -9.96 4.40 -26.65
CA LEU A 226 -10.45 3.08 -27.05
C LEU A 226 -10.31 2.93 -28.56
N ALA A 227 -9.46 2.01 -29.00
CA ALA A 227 -9.21 1.74 -30.41
C ALA A 227 -9.63 0.31 -30.77
N GLY A 228 -9.95 0.07 -32.05
CA GLY A 228 -10.12 -1.27 -32.58
C GLY A 228 -8.79 -2.05 -32.53
N ARG A 229 -8.88 -3.39 -32.48
CA ARG A 229 -7.67 -4.25 -32.43
C ARG A 229 -6.71 -4.00 -33.58
N ASP A 230 -7.25 -3.81 -34.78
CA ASP A 230 -6.49 -3.67 -36.01
C ASP A 230 -6.29 -2.20 -36.39
N GLU A 231 -6.67 -1.27 -35.51
CA GLU A 231 -6.45 0.15 -35.67
C GLU A 231 -5.04 0.49 -35.18
N GLU A 232 -4.22 1.02 -36.09
CA GLU A 232 -2.87 1.48 -35.77
C GLU A 232 -2.95 2.83 -35.03
N ILE A 233 -2.54 2.84 -33.79
CA ILE A 233 -2.42 4.07 -32.99
C ILE A 233 -0.95 4.44 -32.94
N GLU A 234 -0.64 5.65 -33.38
CA GLU A 234 0.71 6.19 -33.24
C GLU A 234 1.00 6.42 -31.73
N THR A 235 1.96 5.65 -31.21
CA THR A 235 2.35 5.68 -29.80
C THR A 235 3.62 6.49 -29.54
N SER A 236 4.18 7.09 -30.61
CA SER A 236 5.36 7.96 -30.55
C SER A 236 5.10 9.22 -31.38
N GLY A 237 5.40 10.38 -30.83
CA GLY A 237 5.17 11.65 -31.50
C GLY A 237 4.13 12.52 -30.79
N GLU A 238 3.79 13.63 -31.40
CA GLU A 238 2.78 14.54 -30.87
C GLU A 238 1.36 14.04 -31.23
N VAL A 239 0.55 13.75 -30.20
CA VAL A 239 -0.85 13.37 -30.38
C VAL A 239 -1.73 14.51 -29.89
N GLU A 240 -2.61 15.00 -30.76
CA GLU A 240 -3.58 16.01 -30.38
C GLU A 240 -4.78 15.37 -29.69
N TYR A 241 -5.02 15.76 -28.45
CA TYR A 241 -6.23 15.39 -27.70
C TYR A 241 -7.18 16.57 -27.60
N VAL A 242 -8.43 16.34 -28.00
CA VAL A 242 -9.51 17.30 -27.83
C VAL A 242 -10.45 16.79 -26.75
N ASP A 243 -10.60 17.54 -25.65
CA ASP A 243 -11.54 17.20 -24.58
C ASP A 243 -12.99 17.24 -25.13
N PRO A 244 -13.71 16.12 -25.18
CA PRO A 244 -15.06 16.07 -25.76
C PRO A 244 -16.07 16.97 -25.01
N ASN A 245 -15.81 17.27 -23.74
CA ASN A 245 -16.64 18.18 -22.95
C ASN A 245 -16.20 19.65 -23.07
N LYS A 246 -15.03 19.90 -23.64
CA LYS A 246 -14.44 21.24 -23.83
C LYS A 246 -13.72 21.30 -25.20
N PRO A 247 -14.46 21.29 -26.33
CA PRO A 247 -13.89 21.16 -27.68
C PRO A 247 -12.89 22.27 -28.04
N TRP A 248 -12.87 23.36 -27.29
CA TRP A 248 -11.90 24.46 -27.46
C TRP A 248 -10.55 24.19 -26.76
N LYS A 249 -10.42 23.12 -25.97
CA LYS A 249 -9.17 22.71 -25.32
C LYS A 249 -8.48 21.66 -26.18
N HIS A 250 -7.58 22.13 -27.00
CA HIS A 250 -6.64 21.28 -27.70
C HIS A 250 -5.37 21.13 -26.85
N ARG A 251 -4.87 19.93 -26.70
CA ARG A 251 -3.59 19.65 -26.05
C ARG A 251 -2.79 18.70 -26.90
N LEU A 252 -1.54 19.07 -27.14
CA LEU A 252 -0.54 18.19 -27.77
C LEU A 252 0.13 17.37 -26.66
N PHE A 253 0.31 16.10 -26.91
CA PHE A 253 1.02 15.15 -26.05
C PHE A 253 2.17 14.55 -26.85
N THR A 254 3.30 14.36 -26.18
CA THR A 254 4.49 13.71 -26.75
C THR A 254 4.70 12.35 -26.16
#